data_f52833a89500381b31d911cbdf22acb7
#
_entry.id   f52833a89500381b31d911cbdf22acb7
#
_cell.length_a   1.000
_cell.length_b   1.000
_cell.length_c   1.000
_cell.angle_alpha   90.00
_cell.angle_beta   90.00
_cell.angle_gamma   90.00
#
_symmetry.space_group_name_H-M   'P 1'
#
loop_
_entity.id
_entity.type
_entity.pdbx_description
1 polymer ?
#
loop_
_entity_poly.entity_id
_entity_poly.type
_entity_poly.pdbx_seq_one_letter_code
_entity_poly.pdbx_strand_id
1 'polypeptide(L)'
;KREFMKSKTGLIGIGILSSLVIVSLIAATTIPIDTFKQWNNPNSWISYPKAAMPIWVNYFLEDKIPEHIIIENPSTMTKKDVISVTSHQFAIEYTYDDFPNDFIYEFSAEYSDSPLLQISVIRPDQNKMLLLSTSLPYSDEKITHHQRIFSTDDSIRKNAQIESAKMKLPRESTSSEDLVFADKYGHVLKGNYL
;
A
#
# COMPACT_ATOMS: atom_id res chain seq x y z
N LYS A 1 -48.84 -5.22 -25.16
CA LYS A 1 -48.38 -4.32 -24.09
C LYS A 1 -49.09 -4.52 -22.75
N ARG A 2 -50.44 -4.61 -22.73
CA ARG A 2 -51.20 -4.76 -21.47
C ARG A 2 -50.97 -6.09 -20.75
N GLU A 3 -50.72 -7.19 -21.45
CA GLU A 3 -50.47 -8.52 -20.84
C GLU A 3 -49.10 -8.61 -20.22
N PHE A 4 -48.10 -7.98 -20.80
CA PHE A 4 -46.73 -7.93 -20.27
C PHE A 4 -46.66 -7.20 -18.92
N MET A 5 -47.43 -6.13 -18.76
CA MET A 5 -47.55 -5.36 -17.52
C MET A 5 -48.26 -6.13 -16.38
N LYS A 6 -49.01 -7.19 -16.70
CA LYS A 6 -49.72 -8.05 -15.73
C LYS A 6 -48.83 -9.20 -15.24
N SER A 7 -47.74 -9.51 -15.93
CA SER A 7 -46.79 -10.56 -15.56
C SER A 7 -45.81 -10.04 -14.49
N LYS A 8 -45.75 -10.69 -13.34
CA LYS A 8 -44.77 -10.38 -12.28
C LYS A 8 -43.35 -10.48 -12.81
N THR A 9 -43.06 -11.47 -13.64
CA THR A 9 -41.75 -11.66 -14.27
C THR A 9 -41.42 -10.53 -15.24
N GLY A 10 -42.41 -10.04 -16.00
CA GLY A 10 -42.21 -8.89 -16.90
C GLY A 10 -41.91 -7.59 -16.17
N LEU A 11 -42.58 -7.34 -15.03
CA LEU A 11 -42.31 -6.19 -14.17
C LEU A 11 -40.89 -6.24 -13.57
N ILE A 12 -40.42 -7.40 -13.11
CA ILE A 12 -39.06 -7.59 -12.60
C ILE A 12 -38.06 -7.31 -13.73
N GLY A 13 -38.28 -7.83 -14.93
CA GLY A 13 -37.41 -7.59 -16.07
C GLY A 13 -37.30 -6.11 -16.44
N ILE A 14 -38.42 -5.37 -16.46
CA ILE A 14 -38.44 -3.92 -16.70
C ILE A 14 -37.67 -3.20 -15.56
N GLY A 15 -37.87 -3.61 -14.30
CA GLY A 15 -37.18 -3.04 -13.15
C GLY A 15 -35.67 -3.17 -13.28
N ILE A 16 -35.18 -4.35 -13.63
CA ILE A 16 -33.74 -4.58 -13.85
C ILE A 16 -33.21 -3.73 -15.01
N LEU A 17 -33.93 -3.73 -16.14
CA LEU A 17 -33.51 -2.94 -17.31
C LEU A 17 -33.46 -1.43 -16.99
N SER A 18 -34.47 -0.93 -16.29
CA SER A 18 -34.53 0.47 -15.88
C SER A 18 -33.39 0.81 -14.93
N SER A 19 -33.08 -0.08 -13.99
CA SER A 19 -31.93 0.09 -13.09
C SER A 19 -30.61 0.17 -13.85
N LEU A 20 -30.37 -0.71 -14.81
CA LEU A 20 -29.17 -0.68 -15.64
C LEU A 20 -29.04 0.62 -16.45
N VAL A 21 -30.15 1.11 -17.02
CA VAL A 21 -30.15 2.40 -17.74
C VAL A 21 -29.84 3.55 -16.81
N ILE A 22 -30.42 3.58 -15.61
CA ILE A 22 -30.15 4.62 -14.61
C ILE A 22 -28.68 4.59 -14.20
N VAL A 23 -28.14 3.43 -13.88
CA VAL A 23 -26.71 3.27 -13.51
C VAL A 23 -25.80 3.72 -14.66
N SER A 24 -26.13 3.37 -15.90
CA SER A 24 -25.37 3.80 -17.08
C SER A 24 -25.39 5.32 -17.28
N LEU A 25 -26.52 5.98 -17.07
CA LEU A 25 -26.63 7.43 -17.15
C LEU A 25 -25.84 8.12 -16.02
N ILE A 26 -25.92 7.59 -14.79
CA ILE A 26 -25.14 8.11 -13.67
C ILE A 26 -23.64 7.97 -13.99
N ALA A 27 -23.21 6.78 -14.42
CA ALA A 27 -21.81 6.54 -14.77
C ALA A 27 -21.32 7.51 -15.88
N ALA A 28 -22.11 7.73 -16.93
CA ALA A 28 -21.76 8.61 -18.02
C ALA A 28 -21.63 10.09 -17.60
N THR A 29 -22.34 10.52 -16.56
CA THR A 29 -22.30 11.90 -16.06
C THR A 29 -21.31 12.13 -14.94
N THR A 30 -20.98 11.09 -14.17
CA THR A 30 -20.09 11.20 -12.98
C THR A 30 -18.65 10.80 -13.25
N ILE A 31 -18.42 9.90 -14.23
CA ILE A 31 -17.06 9.42 -14.52
C ILE A 31 -16.41 10.34 -15.56
N PRO A 32 -15.32 11.07 -15.20
CA PRO A 32 -14.58 11.89 -16.15
C PRO A 32 -13.99 11.06 -17.29
N ILE A 33 -13.99 11.62 -18.50
CA ILE A 33 -13.41 10.95 -19.68
C ILE A 33 -11.93 10.60 -19.47
N ASP A 34 -11.20 11.37 -18.68
CA ASP A 34 -9.79 11.13 -18.39
C ASP A 34 -9.56 9.86 -17.57
N THR A 35 -10.55 9.41 -16.80
CA THR A 35 -10.50 8.12 -16.10
C THR A 35 -10.36 6.94 -17.09
N PHE A 36 -11.04 7.01 -18.24
CA PHE A 36 -10.89 5.99 -19.29
C PHE A 36 -9.52 5.99 -19.95
N LYS A 37 -8.88 7.15 -20.08
CA LYS A 37 -7.51 7.27 -20.60
C LYS A 37 -6.50 6.70 -19.62
N GLN A 38 -6.72 6.91 -18.32
CA GLN A 38 -5.87 6.38 -17.25
C GLN A 38 -6.03 4.86 -17.08
N TRP A 39 -7.19 4.29 -17.44
CA TRP A 39 -7.47 2.86 -17.29
C TRP A 39 -6.42 1.97 -17.99
N ASN A 40 -5.95 2.37 -19.15
CA ASN A 40 -4.92 1.64 -19.91
C ASN A 40 -3.49 2.10 -19.63
N ASN A 41 -3.29 3.03 -18.68
CA ASN A 41 -1.97 3.52 -18.32
C ASN A 41 -1.42 2.72 -17.13
N PRO A 42 -0.41 1.83 -17.32
CA PRO A 42 0.14 1.03 -16.22
C PRO A 42 0.69 1.88 -15.07
N ASN A 43 1.21 3.07 -15.37
CA ASN A 43 1.77 3.97 -14.36
C ASN A 43 0.71 4.50 -13.38
N SER A 44 -0.54 4.62 -13.82
CA SER A 44 -1.65 5.06 -12.95
C SER A 44 -2.05 3.98 -11.93
N TRP A 45 -1.73 2.71 -12.22
CA TRP A 45 -2.09 1.57 -11.38
C TRP A 45 -0.95 1.05 -10.52
N ILE A 46 0.27 1.56 -10.73
CA ILE A 46 1.46 1.03 -10.06
C ILE A 46 1.42 1.24 -8.53
N SER A 47 0.72 2.26 -8.08
CA SER A 47 0.54 2.57 -6.65
C SER A 47 -0.63 1.83 -5.99
N TYR A 48 -1.39 1.06 -6.78
CA TYR A 48 -2.51 0.28 -6.25
C TYR A 48 -2.10 -1.18 -6.07
N PRO A 49 -2.50 -1.82 -4.97
CA PRO A 49 -2.16 -3.21 -4.70
C PRO A 49 -2.77 -4.12 -5.77
N LYS A 50 -1.94 -5.02 -6.30
CA LYS A 50 -2.40 -6.01 -7.28
C LYS A 50 -3.29 -7.04 -6.60
N ALA A 51 -4.43 -7.35 -7.22
CA ALA A 51 -5.38 -8.35 -6.76
C ALA A 51 -5.95 -8.11 -5.33
N ALA A 52 -5.92 -6.87 -4.83
CA ALA A 52 -6.55 -6.54 -3.56
C ALA A 52 -8.05 -6.73 -3.64
N MET A 53 -8.62 -7.33 -2.60
CA MET A 53 -10.07 -7.43 -2.49
C MET A 53 -10.68 -6.07 -2.14
N PRO A 54 -11.90 -5.77 -2.63
CA PRO A 54 -12.59 -4.54 -2.26
C PRO A 54 -12.88 -4.49 -0.75
N ILE A 55 -12.78 -3.31 -0.15
CA ILE A 55 -12.97 -3.06 1.29
C ILE A 55 -14.30 -3.63 1.83
N TRP A 56 -15.37 -3.56 1.02
CA TRP A 56 -16.69 -4.06 1.42
C TRP A 56 -16.71 -5.56 1.72
N VAL A 57 -15.74 -6.33 1.25
CA VAL A 57 -15.62 -7.77 1.56
C VAL A 57 -15.42 -7.99 3.05
N ASN A 58 -14.74 -7.07 3.74
CA ASN A 58 -14.52 -7.09 5.19
C ASN A 58 -15.83 -7.07 6.02
N TYR A 59 -16.97 -6.65 5.42
CA TYR A 59 -18.27 -6.73 6.11
C TYR A 59 -18.77 -8.15 6.27
N PHE A 60 -18.29 -9.09 5.44
CA PHE A 60 -18.73 -10.49 5.40
C PHE A 60 -17.68 -11.46 5.95
N LEU A 61 -16.47 -11.01 6.21
CA LEU A 61 -15.39 -11.83 6.72
C LEU A 61 -15.28 -11.70 8.25
N GLU A 62 -15.00 -12.82 8.92
CA GLU A 62 -14.61 -12.83 10.34
C GLU A 62 -13.19 -12.27 10.48
N ASP A 63 -12.25 -12.79 9.67
CA ASP A 63 -10.86 -12.31 9.62
C ASP A 63 -10.76 -11.12 8.66
N LYS A 64 -10.25 -10.01 9.15
CA LYS A 64 -10.16 -8.76 8.37
C LYS A 64 -8.94 -8.74 7.49
N ILE A 65 -9.15 -8.57 6.19
CA ILE A 65 -8.10 -8.41 5.19
C ILE A 65 -7.60 -6.95 5.16
N PRO A 66 -6.31 -6.72 4.86
CA PRO A 66 -5.73 -5.38 4.79
C PRO A 66 -6.40 -4.51 3.73
N GLU A 67 -6.66 -3.28 4.11
CA GLU A 67 -7.15 -2.22 3.22
C GLU A 67 -5.98 -1.45 2.62
N HIS A 68 -6.23 -0.76 1.50
CA HIS A 68 -5.26 0.15 0.93
C HIS A 68 -5.16 1.41 1.79
N ILE A 69 -3.99 1.61 2.41
CA ILE A 69 -3.70 2.76 3.28
C ILE A 69 -2.65 3.63 2.61
N ILE A 70 -2.93 4.93 2.47
CA ILE A 70 -1.97 5.93 2.01
C ILE A 70 -1.66 6.87 3.17
N ILE A 71 -0.39 7.04 3.50
CA ILE A 71 0.08 7.94 4.54
C ILE A 71 0.98 8.99 3.89
N GLU A 72 0.45 10.20 3.74
CA GLU A 72 1.18 11.28 3.06
C GLU A 72 2.01 12.12 4.03
N ASN A 73 1.56 12.27 5.28
CA ASN A 73 2.21 13.15 6.24
C ASN A 73 2.93 12.35 7.33
N PRO A 74 4.20 12.66 7.61
CA PRO A 74 4.93 12.03 8.71
C PRO A 74 4.30 12.43 10.05
N SER A 75 4.21 11.47 10.97
CA SER A 75 3.76 11.68 12.36
C SER A 75 4.76 12.53 13.15
N THR A 76 6.05 12.39 12.84
CA THR A 76 7.14 13.13 13.48
C THR A 76 8.23 13.42 12.46
N MET A 77 8.76 14.66 12.49
CA MET A 77 9.90 15.06 11.70
C MET A 77 11.00 15.56 12.65
N THR A 78 12.19 14.98 12.55
CA THR A 78 13.35 15.38 13.35
C THR A 78 14.50 15.78 12.43
N LYS A 79 15.05 16.97 12.64
CA LYS A 79 16.24 17.45 11.94
C LYS A 79 17.39 17.62 12.94
N LYS A 80 18.54 17.03 12.66
CA LYS A 80 19.77 17.20 13.46
C LYS A 80 20.78 18.02 12.67
N ASP A 81 21.22 19.15 13.25
CA ASP A 81 22.07 20.12 12.55
C ASP A 81 23.55 19.73 12.47
N VAL A 82 24.05 18.86 13.36
CA VAL A 82 25.48 18.47 13.42
C VAL A 82 25.88 17.57 12.25
N ILE A 83 24.99 16.69 11.84
CA ILE A 83 25.08 15.90 10.62
C ILE A 83 23.73 16.10 9.93
N SER A 84 23.69 16.68 8.77
CA SER A 84 22.43 17.02 8.07
C SER A 84 21.49 15.80 7.87
N VAL A 85 20.96 15.26 8.97
CA VAL A 85 20.05 14.11 8.98
C VAL A 85 18.64 14.61 9.18
N THR A 86 17.76 14.28 8.23
CA THR A 86 16.31 14.47 8.34
C THR A 86 15.66 13.11 8.50
N SER A 87 14.88 12.92 9.55
CA SER A 87 14.14 11.70 9.81
C SER A 87 12.64 11.97 9.76
N HIS A 88 11.93 11.17 8.97
CA HIS A 88 10.48 11.19 8.87
C HIS A 88 9.95 9.88 9.46
N GLN A 89 8.98 9.96 10.36
CA GLN A 89 8.33 8.80 10.96
C GLN A 89 6.86 8.77 10.56
N PHE A 90 6.39 7.59 10.16
CA PHE A 90 5.01 7.35 9.74
C PHE A 90 4.42 6.29 10.66
N ALA A 91 3.41 6.66 11.44
CA ALA A 91 2.73 5.72 12.33
C ALA A 91 1.63 4.98 11.56
N ILE A 92 1.63 3.66 11.67
CA ILE A 92 0.65 2.77 11.05
C ILE A 92 0.05 1.89 12.15
N GLU A 93 -1.24 2.01 12.41
CA GLU A 93 -1.97 1.08 13.26
C GLU A 93 -2.45 -0.10 12.42
N TYR A 94 -1.81 -1.27 12.59
CA TYR A 94 -2.14 -2.48 11.85
C TYR A 94 -3.04 -3.39 12.69
N THR A 95 -4.30 -3.53 12.28
CA THR A 95 -5.35 -4.25 13.02
C THR A 95 -5.90 -5.46 12.26
N TYR A 96 -5.40 -5.73 11.07
CA TYR A 96 -5.89 -6.78 10.20
C TYR A 96 -5.40 -8.17 10.63
N ASP A 97 -6.12 -9.21 10.16
CA ASP A 97 -5.83 -10.61 10.46
C ASP A 97 -4.94 -11.28 9.41
N ASP A 98 -4.77 -10.64 8.26
CA ASP A 98 -3.96 -11.13 7.14
C ASP A 98 -2.76 -10.20 6.88
N PHE A 99 -1.76 -10.71 6.17
CA PHE A 99 -0.57 -9.95 5.77
C PHE A 99 -0.92 -8.94 4.67
N PRO A 100 -0.25 -7.76 4.62
CA PRO A 100 -0.41 -6.86 3.50
C PRO A 100 0.15 -7.50 2.23
N ASN A 101 -0.51 -7.28 1.09
CA ASN A 101 -0.04 -7.80 -0.19
C ASN A 101 1.22 -7.09 -0.70
N ASP A 102 1.42 -5.84 -0.28
CA ASP A 102 2.50 -4.98 -0.75
C ASP A 102 2.65 -3.78 0.17
N PHE A 103 3.84 -3.19 0.22
CA PHE A 103 4.05 -1.86 0.73
C PHE A 103 5.00 -1.09 -0.20
N ILE A 104 4.69 0.19 -0.41
CA ILE A 104 5.44 1.06 -1.29
C ILE A 104 5.86 2.29 -0.50
N TYR A 105 7.15 2.61 -0.57
CA TYR A 105 7.68 3.85 -0.07
C TYR A 105 8.01 4.78 -1.23
N GLU A 106 7.31 5.91 -1.30
CA GLU A 106 7.53 6.93 -2.32
C GLU A 106 8.08 8.19 -1.66
N PHE A 107 9.15 8.73 -2.20
CA PHE A 107 9.74 9.95 -1.70
C PHE A 107 10.25 10.86 -2.80
N SER A 108 10.34 12.14 -2.45
CA SER A 108 10.99 13.18 -3.23
C SER A 108 12.01 13.88 -2.33
N ALA A 109 13.26 13.93 -2.76
CA ALA A 109 14.32 14.57 -2.02
C ALA A 109 15.08 15.57 -2.89
N GLU A 110 15.35 16.76 -2.33
CA GLU A 110 16.24 17.74 -2.92
C GLU A 110 17.59 17.66 -2.23
N TYR A 111 18.66 17.41 -2.99
CA TYR A 111 20.00 17.28 -2.45
C TYR A 111 21.09 17.63 -3.47
N SER A 112 22.30 17.83 -2.99
CA SER A 112 23.57 17.79 -3.71
C SER A 112 24.45 16.71 -3.07
N ASP A 113 25.52 16.31 -3.73
CA ASP A 113 26.34 15.16 -3.34
C ASP A 113 25.62 13.81 -3.45
N SER A 114 25.92 12.88 -2.56
CA SER A 114 25.35 11.53 -2.53
C SER A 114 24.88 11.18 -1.11
N PRO A 115 23.72 11.69 -0.67
CA PRO A 115 23.23 11.43 0.67
C PRO A 115 22.83 9.97 0.86
N LEU A 116 22.94 9.50 2.09
CA LEU A 116 22.50 8.16 2.48
C LEU A 116 20.99 8.16 2.74
N LEU A 117 20.27 7.28 2.06
CA LEU A 117 18.88 6.96 2.35
C LEU A 117 18.80 5.70 3.20
N GLN A 118 18.06 5.75 4.30
CA GLN A 118 17.76 4.60 5.13
C GLN A 118 16.26 4.49 5.37
N ILE A 119 15.73 3.27 5.19
CA ILE A 119 14.34 2.93 5.52
C ILE A 119 14.38 1.84 6.57
N SER A 120 13.69 2.08 7.68
CA SER A 120 13.58 1.10 8.75
C SER A 120 12.17 1.08 9.30
N VAL A 121 11.74 -0.09 9.77
CA VAL A 121 10.44 -0.29 10.42
C VAL A 121 10.68 -0.61 11.89
N ILE A 122 10.02 0.11 12.78
CA ILE A 122 9.93 -0.24 14.20
C ILE A 122 8.60 -0.95 14.38
N ARG A 123 8.68 -2.20 14.79
CA ARG A 123 7.54 -3.12 14.94
C ARG A 123 6.84 -2.91 16.30
N PRO A 124 5.60 -3.41 16.47
CA PRO A 124 4.90 -3.36 17.76
C PRO A 124 5.65 -4.03 18.92
N ASP A 125 6.48 -5.03 18.62
CA ASP A 125 7.37 -5.72 19.59
C ASP A 125 8.65 -4.94 19.93
N GLN A 126 8.74 -3.67 19.51
CA GLN A 126 9.88 -2.75 19.67
C GLN A 126 11.14 -3.16 18.90
N ASN A 127 11.09 -4.20 18.10
CA ASN A 127 12.20 -4.58 17.24
C ASN A 127 12.28 -3.62 16.04
N LYS A 128 13.51 -3.19 15.72
CA LYS A 128 13.79 -2.36 14.56
C LYS A 128 14.37 -3.21 13.43
N MET A 129 13.73 -3.18 12.26
CA MET A 129 14.19 -3.81 11.03
C MET A 129 14.72 -2.75 10.07
N LEU A 130 15.97 -2.87 9.62
CA LEU A 130 16.52 -2.02 8.56
C LEU A 130 16.19 -2.64 7.20
N LEU A 131 15.27 -2.04 6.46
CA LEU A 131 14.82 -2.55 5.17
C LEU A 131 15.70 -2.07 4.01
N LEU A 132 16.19 -0.82 4.07
CA LEU A 132 17.05 -0.27 3.02
C LEU A 132 18.12 0.62 3.64
N SER A 133 19.33 0.52 3.09
CA SER A 133 20.42 1.47 3.32
C SER A 133 21.19 1.60 2.01
N THR A 134 21.03 2.75 1.33
CA THR A 134 21.64 2.99 0.03
C THR A 134 22.02 4.47 -0.12
N SER A 135 23.07 4.75 -0.88
CA SER A 135 23.39 6.13 -1.28
C SER A 135 22.57 6.52 -2.50
N LEU A 136 22.02 7.72 -2.48
CA LEU A 136 21.37 8.29 -3.66
C LEU A 136 22.40 8.64 -4.73
N PRO A 137 21.99 8.75 -6.01
CA PRO A 137 22.90 9.12 -7.09
C PRO A 137 23.66 10.40 -6.79
N TYR A 138 24.94 10.44 -7.12
CA TYR A 138 25.76 11.64 -6.94
C TYR A 138 25.31 12.76 -7.90
N SER A 139 25.30 13.99 -7.42
CA SER A 139 25.11 15.19 -8.23
C SER A 139 25.88 16.37 -7.67
N ASP A 140 26.61 17.08 -8.53
CA ASP A 140 27.30 18.33 -8.19
C ASP A 140 26.34 19.49 -7.97
N GLU A 141 25.19 19.46 -8.63
CA GLU A 141 24.16 20.48 -8.54
C GLU A 141 22.99 20.00 -7.68
N LYS A 142 22.24 20.96 -7.13
CA LYS A 142 21.02 20.66 -6.39
C LYS A 142 19.97 20.09 -7.35
N ILE A 143 19.61 18.80 -7.15
CA ILE A 143 18.61 18.10 -7.94
C ILE A 143 17.43 17.67 -7.07
N THR A 144 16.29 17.50 -7.71
CA THR A 144 15.12 16.83 -7.11
C THR A 144 15.08 15.39 -7.62
N HIS A 145 15.21 14.43 -6.71
CA HIS A 145 15.15 13.00 -7.02
C HIS A 145 13.85 12.41 -6.50
N HIS A 146 13.10 11.76 -7.39
CA HIS A 146 11.88 11.03 -7.07
C HIS A 146 12.13 9.55 -7.23
N GLN A 147 11.79 8.77 -6.22
CA GLN A 147 11.94 7.32 -6.29
C GLN A 147 10.79 6.62 -5.57
N ARG A 148 10.39 5.48 -6.14
CA ARG A 148 9.52 4.50 -5.51
C ARG A 148 10.33 3.26 -5.19
N ILE A 149 10.11 2.73 -3.99
CA ILE A 149 10.75 1.53 -3.48
C ILE A 149 9.65 0.57 -3.10
N PHE A 150 9.70 -0.62 -3.68
CA PHE A 150 8.67 -1.65 -3.51
C PHE A 150 9.14 -2.70 -2.51
N SER A 151 8.20 -3.27 -1.76
CA SER A 151 8.46 -4.41 -0.89
C SER A 151 9.09 -5.59 -1.64
N THR A 152 8.77 -5.73 -2.92
CA THR A 152 9.29 -6.77 -3.82
C THR A 152 10.70 -6.53 -4.33
N ASP A 153 11.30 -5.35 -4.07
CA ASP A 153 12.67 -5.06 -4.48
C ASP A 153 13.67 -6.00 -3.80
N ASP A 154 14.64 -6.50 -4.56
CA ASP A 154 15.63 -7.48 -4.07
C ASP A 154 16.40 -7.02 -2.85
N SER A 155 16.70 -5.72 -2.75
CA SER A 155 17.38 -5.11 -1.61
C SER A 155 16.53 -5.18 -0.35
N ILE A 156 15.23 -4.82 -0.47
CA ILE A 156 14.26 -4.88 0.63
C ILE A 156 14.08 -6.31 1.10
N ARG A 157 13.86 -7.24 0.16
CA ARG A 157 13.65 -8.65 0.46
C ARG A 157 14.85 -9.28 1.18
N LYS A 158 16.08 -9.03 0.69
CA LYS A 158 17.30 -9.54 1.31
C LYS A 158 17.49 -8.99 2.73
N ASN A 159 17.28 -7.69 2.93
CA ASN A 159 17.42 -7.09 4.23
C ASN A 159 16.33 -7.58 5.21
N ALA A 160 15.07 -7.69 4.76
CA ALA A 160 14.00 -8.27 5.57
C ALA A 160 14.34 -9.70 6.02
N GLN A 161 14.90 -10.54 5.15
CA GLN A 161 15.36 -11.89 5.47
C GLN A 161 16.52 -11.89 6.50
N ILE A 162 17.49 -10.99 6.35
CA ILE A 162 18.60 -10.86 7.29
C ILE A 162 18.09 -10.42 8.66
N GLU A 163 17.25 -9.40 8.72
CA GLU A 163 16.70 -8.88 9.97
C GLU A 163 15.78 -9.89 10.65
N SER A 164 14.91 -10.57 9.89
CA SER A 164 14.05 -11.64 10.44
C SER A 164 14.85 -12.81 11.02
N ALA A 165 15.96 -13.19 10.37
CA ALA A 165 16.86 -14.21 10.88
C ALA A 165 17.53 -13.80 12.19
N LYS A 166 17.93 -12.54 12.36
CA LYS A 166 18.45 -12.00 13.62
C LYS A 166 17.41 -12.08 14.75
N MET A 167 16.15 -11.84 14.42
CA MET A 167 15.01 -11.88 15.36
C MET A 167 14.50 -13.31 15.60
N LYS A 168 15.06 -14.31 14.90
CA LYS A 168 14.62 -15.73 14.95
C LYS A 168 13.15 -15.90 14.56
N LEU A 169 12.67 -15.11 13.61
CA LEU A 169 11.33 -15.27 13.06
C LEU A 169 11.26 -16.54 12.18
N PRO A 170 10.07 -17.12 11.99
CA PRO A 170 9.88 -18.31 11.16
C PRO A 170 10.37 -18.05 9.72
N ARG A 171 11.05 -19.04 9.13
CA ARG A 171 11.61 -18.94 7.77
C ARG A 171 10.67 -19.41 6.67
N GLU A 172 9.45 -19.72 7.00
CA GLU A 172 8.48 -20.30 6.04
C GLU A 172 8.06 -19.28 4.98
N SER A 173 8.09 -18.00 5.30
CA SER A 173 7.81 -16.94 4.33
C SER A 173 9.09 -16.35 3.73
N THR A 174 9.02 -16.07 2.45
CA THR A 174 10.10 -15.42 1.66
C THR A 174 9.73 -13.99 1.23
N SER A 175 8.50 -13.57 1.48
CA SER A 175 8.03 -12.22 1.14
C SER A 175 8.51 -11.20 2.20
N SER A 176 8.77 -9.99 1.78
CA SER A 176 9.17 -8.91 2.68
C SER A 176 8.03 -8.53 3.61
N GLU A 177 6.81 -8.58 3.10
CA GLU A 177 5.58 -8.24 3.77
C GLU A 177 5.36 -9.16 4.97
N ASP A 178 5.40 -10.47 4.72
CA ASP A 178 5.22 -11.46 5.79
C ASP A 178 6.33 -11.32 6.84
N LEU A 179 7.59 -11.16 6.41
CA LEU A 179 8.72 -11.03 7.34
C LEU A 179 8.64 -9.78 8.21
N VAL A 180 8.14 -8.67 7.68
CA VAL A 180 7.97 -7.42 8.43
C VAL A 180 6.79 -7.52 9.40
N PHE A 181 5.70 -8.16 8.99
CA PHE A 181 4.45 -8.19 9.75
C PHE A 181 4.21 -9.49 10.53
N ALA A 182 5.09 -10.50 10.44
CA ALA A 182 4.95 -11.73 11.21
C ALA A 182 5.41 -11.61 12.66
N ASP A 183 4.73 -12.30 13.57
CA ASP A 183 5.21 -12.56 14.92
C ASP A 183 6.21 -13.74 14.94
N LYS A 184 6.68 -14.11 16.11
CA LYS A 184 7.61 -15.25 16.30
C LYS A 184 7.02 -16.63 15.98
N TYR A 185 5.72 -16.72 15.79
CA TYR A 185 5.00 -17.96 15.44
C TYR A 185 4.57 -17.98 13.97
N GLY A 186 4.79 -16.90 13.21
CA GLY A 186 4.36 -16.78 11.82
C GLY A 186 2.95 -16.23 11.65
N HIS A 187 2.30 -15.76 12.72
CA HIS A 187 1.02 -15.07 12.63
C HIS A 187 1.23 -13.56 12.41
N VAL A 188 0.19 -12.89 12.00
CA VAL A 188 0.22 -11.43 11.83
C VAL A 188 0.43 -10.75 13.19
N LEU A 189 1.45 -9.90 13.27
CA LEU A 189 1.74 -9.06 14.41
C LEU A 189 0.94 -7.76 14.32
N LYS A 190 -0.15 -7.67 15.08
CA LYS A 190 -0.98 -6.46 15.14
C LYS A 190 -0.38 -5.42 16.08
N GLY A 191 -0.65 -4.15 15.78
CA GLY A 191 -0.26 -3.02 16.64
C GLY A 191 0.31 -1.85 15.84
N ASN A 192 1.03 -0.98 16.56
CA ASN A 192 1.58 0.25 15.98
C ASN A 192 2.97 0.01 15.40
N TYR A 193 3.12 0.30 14.13
CA TYR A 193 4.37 0.34 13.38
C TYR A 193 4.80 1.79 13.18
N LEU A 194 6.13 2.01 13.16
CA LEU A 194 6.74 3.32 12.89
C LEU A 194 7.81 3.20 11.80
#